data_96b85a38cbb8eb3a0e31bb541d7df9e9
#
_entry.id   96b85a38cbb8eb3a0e31bb541d7df9e9
#
_cell.length_a   1.000
_cell.length_b   1.000
_cell.length_c   1.000
_cell.angle_alpha   90.00
_cell.angle_beta   90.00
_cell.angle_gamma   90.00
#
_symmetry.space_group_name_H-M   'P 1'
#
loop_
_entity.id
_entity.type
_entity.pdbx_description
1 polymer ?
#
loop_
_entity_poly.entity_id
_entity_poly.type
_entity_poly.pdbx_seq_one_letter_code
_entity_poly.pdbx_strand_id
1 'polypeptide(L)'
;MTTPKRRGRGCLNWLGAGLAALLGLALVGYIYEPIAEAADAKKYAPPGELVDVGGYRLHIKCSGSGSPTVVIEAGLGDWSTSWGFVQSEVAKTTRICTYDRPGMGWSEAGPLPRDAAQFAKELHTLLQNADIPGPYVMVGHSLGGLGVRVFVHEYASEVAGVVLVESMNPKQISQLPSAERNQPNSPSRYYAVLTGLARFGVARVLARPVIQMISPSIIPDENAYYSRYVRVQSMQAAREESLGLAASEEEAATVKIFGDLPLIVLTGRLNNNPGWQEWQTELLQLSSNSQHLFAENSGHGVQIEEPDAAVAAILQIVQQVREAAKR
;
A
#
# COMPACT_ATOMS: atom_id res chain seq x y z
N MET A 1 62.96 -14.66 -33.07
CA MET A 1 62.38 -15.09 -31.78
C MET A 1 61.57 -13.92 -31.19
N THR A 2 60.31 -13.97 -31.31
CA THR A 2 59.38 -12.92 -30.79
C THR A 2 58.85 -13.37 -29.43
N THR A 3 59.19 -12.62 -28.39
CA THR A 3 58.70 -12.86 -27.02
C THR A 3 57.18 -12.62 -26.92
N PRO A 4 56.39 -13.52 -26.32
CA PRO A 4 54.94 -13.31 -26.17
C PRO A 4 54.69 -12.22 -25.15
N LYS A 5 53.91 -11.18 -25.52
CA LYS A 5 53.44 -10.10 -24.66
C LYS A 5 52.57 -10.68 -23.54
N ARG A 6 53.03 -10.57 -22.29
CA ARG A 6 52.25 -10.84 -21.05
C ARG A 6 51.13 -9.80 -20.85
N ARG A 7 50.04 -9.86 -21.60
CA ARG A 7 48.88 -8.97 -21.48
C ARG A 7 47.82 -9.43 -20.50
N GLY A 8 47.87 -10.66 -19.94
CA GLY A 8 46.78 -11.23 -19.13
C GLY A 8 46.78 -10.87 -17.65
N ARG A 9 47.97 -10.62 -17.06
CA ARG A 9 48.05 -10.42 -15.56
C ARG A 9 47.55 -9.06 -15.10
N GLY A 10 47.65 -8.00 -15.90
CA GLY A 10 47.16 -6.68 -15.54
C GLY A 10 45.62 -6.62 -15.44
N CYS A 11 44.92 -7.19 -16.43
CA CYS A 11 43.45 -7.20 -16.44
C CYS A 11 42.87 -7.98 -15.24
N LEU A 12 43.46 -9.13 -14.89
CA LEU A 12 43.02 -9.94 -13.75
C LEU A 12 43.21 -9.21 -12.40
N ASN A 13 44.30 -8.45 -12.26
CA ASN A 13 44.53 -7.64 -11.04
C ASN A 13 43.54 -6.50 -10.93
N TRP A 14 43.17 -5.82 -12.03
CA TRP A 14 42.14 -4.78 -12.01
C TRP A 14 40.74 -5.34 -11.71
N LEU A 15 40.39 -6.51 -12.25
CA LEU A 15 39.15 -7.21 -11.93
C LEU A 15 39.11 -7.63 -10.47
N GLY A 16 40.20 -8.15 -9.90
CA GLY A 16 40.33 -8.49 -8.50
C GLY A 16 40.21 -7.28 -7.58
N ALA A 17 40.87 -6.17 -7.92
CA ALA A 17 40.74 -4.92 -7.17
C ALA A 17 39.32 -4.34 -7.23
N GLY A 18 38.67 -4.38 -8.40
CA GLY A 18 37.28 -3.96 -8.55
C GLY A 18 36.31 -4.79 -7.72
N LEU A 19 36.47 -6.12 -7.73
CA LEU A 19 35.64 -7.01 -6.90
C LEU A 19 35.87 -6.76 -5.40
N ALA A 20 37.12 -6.60 -4.97
CA ALA A 20 37.44 -6.29 -3.59
C ALA A 20 36.83 -4.95 -3.15
N ALA A 21 36.84 -3.93 -3.99
CA ALA A 21 36.19 -2.65 -3.72
C ALA A 21 34.65 -2.79 -3.60
N LEU A 22 34.02 -3.56 -4.49
CA LEU A 22 32.58 -3.82 -4.42
C LEU A 22 32.19 -4.59 -3.15
N LEU A 23 32.96 -5.61 -2.78
CA LEU A 23 32.73 -6.35 -1.55
C LEU A 23 32.94 -5.48 -0.30
N GLY A 24 33.94 -4.59 -0.33
CA GLY A 24 34.17 -3.60 0.74
C GLY A 24 32.98 -2.64 0.88
N LEU A 25 32.47 -2.09 -0.22
CA LEU A 25 31.29 -1.22 -0.23
C LEU A 25 30.04 -1.95 0.27
N ALA A 26 29.82 -3.19 -0.18
CA ALA A 26 28.71 -4.00 0.29
C ALA A 26 28.78 -4.27 1.79
N LEU A 27 29.97 -4.58 2.32
CA LEU A 27 30.16 -4.77 3.76
C LEU A 27 29.89 -3.48 4.55
N VAL A 28 30.38 -2.34 4.08
CA VAL A 28 30.11 -1.03 4.70
C VAL A 28 28.61 -0.75 4.70
N GLY A 29 27.92 -0.93 3.58
CA GLY A 29 26.47 -0.75 3.48
C GLY A 29 25.70 -1.70 4.43
N TYR A 30 26.08 -2.95 4.49
CA TYR A 30 25.48 -3.96 5.37
C TYR A 30 25.59 -3.60 6.86
N ILE A 31 26.71 -3.01 7.28
CA ILE A 31 26.94 -2.55 8.66
C ILE A 31 26.19 -1.22 8.91
N TYR A 32 26.19 -0.34 7.91
CA TYR A 32 25.59 1.00 8.03
C TYR A 32 24.07 0.97 8.12
N GLU A 33 23.39 0.12 7.33
CA GLU A 33 21.93 0.16 7.19
C GLU A 33 21.18 -0.06 8.52
N PRO A 34 21.48 -1.07 9.36
CA PRO A 34 20.79 -1.21 10.64
C PRO A 34 21.04 -0.04 11.61
N ILE A 35 22.21 0.61 11.51
CA ILE A 35 22.53 1.82 12.31
C ILE A 35 21.65 2.98 11.85
N ALA A 36 21.53 3.17 10.54
CA ALA A 36 20.69 4.20 9.94
C ALA A 36 19.20 3.98 10.24
N GLU A 37 18.70 2.73 10.13
CA GLU A 37 17.32 2.38 10.53
C GLU A 37 17.05 2.71 12.01
N ALA A 38 17.98 2.40 12.90
CA ALA A 38 17.84 2.71 14.32
C ALA A 38 17.83 4.23 14.59
N ALA A 39 18.62 5.00 13.83
CA ALA A 39 18.60 6.46 13.89
C ALA A 39 17.28 7.04 13.38
N ASP A 40 16.78 6.52 12.26
CA ASP A 40 15.48 6.92 11.68
C ASP A 40 14.32 6.57 12.62
N ALA A 41 14.35 5.41 13.28
CA ALA A 41 13.35 5.02 14.25
C ALA A 41 13.22 6.00 15.43
N LYS A 42 14.35 6.57 15.86
CA LYS A 42 14.37 7.62 16.90
C LYS A 42 13.90 8.97 16.39
N LYS A 43 14.26 9.30 15.14
CA LYS A 43 13.97 10.60 14.56
C LYS A 43 12.52 10.73 14.08
N TYR A 44 11.97 9.65 13.54
CA TYR A 44 10.63 9.59 12.97
C TYR A 44 9.77 8.63 13.78
N ALA A 45 9.37 9.06 14.98
CA ALA A 45 8.45 8.30 15.83
C ALA A 45 7.08 8.10 15.13
N PRO A 46 6.32 7.04 15.48
CA PRO A 46 4.98 6.84 14.93
C PRO A 46 4.08 8.04 15.26
N PRO A 47 3.39 8.61 14.25
CA PRO A 47 2.52 9.78 14.48
C PRO A 47 1.15 9.41 15.07
N GLY A 48 0.90 8.13 15.31
CA GLY A 48 -0.31 7.55 15.89
C GLY A 48 0.02 6.59 17.03
N GLU A 49 -0.79 5.56 17.18
CA GLU A 49 -0.68 4.55 18.23
C GLU A 49 -0.19 3.23 17.66
N LEU A 50 0.49 2.44 18.48
CA LEU A 50 0.86 1.05 18.20
C LEU A 50 -0.03 0.15 19.06
N VAL A 51 -0.94 -0.58 18.39
CA VAL A 51 -1.98 -1.40 19.03
C VAL A 51 -1.67 -2.88 18.79
N ASP A 52 -1.69 -3.68 19.84
CA ASP A 52 -1.47 -5.14 19.74
C ASP A 52 -2.67 -5.81 19.07
N VAL A 53 -2.39 -6.65 18.06
CA VAL A 53 -3.41 -7.39 17.31
C VAL A 53 -3.27 -8.91 17.44
N GLY A 54 -2.59 -9.35 18.50
CA GLY A 54 -2.37 -10.77 18.79
C GLY A 54 -0.90 -11.17 18.76
N GLY A 55 -0.05 -10.40 19.46
CA GLY A 55 1.37 -10.67 19.66
C GLY A 55 2.31 -9.86 18.75
N TYR A 56 1.79 -8.95 17.95
CA TYR A 56 2.51 -7.92 17.21
C TYR A 56 1.64 -6.67 17.11
N ARG A 57 2.27 -5.50 16.92
CA ARG A 57 1.58 -4.22 16.98
C ARG A 57 1.47 -3.58 15.60
N LEU A 58 0.28 -3.06 15.31
CA LEU A 58 0.02 -2.26 14.14
C LEU A 58 -0.11 -0.78 14.50
N HIS A 59 0.47 0.06 13.65
CA HIS A 59 0.31 1.50 13.75
C HIS A 59 -1.04 1.91 13.18
N ILE A 60 -1.75 2.75 13.93
CA ILE A 60 -2.98 3.42 13.47
C ILE A 60 -2.94 4.89 13.88
N LYS A 61 -3.37 5.76 12.98
CA LYS A 61 -3.50 7.20 13.21
C LYS A 61 -4.91 7.64 12.86
N CYS A 62 -5.66 8.05 13.86
CA CYS A 62 -6.97 8.66 13.68
C CYS A 62 -6.89 10.18 13.84
N SER A 63 -7.67 10.90 13.05
CA SER A 63 -7.80 12.37 13.09
C SER A 63 -9.26 12.76 12.94
N GLY A 64 -9.63 13.94 13.43
CA GLY A 64 -11.02 14.41 13.44
C GLY A 64 -11.89 13.69 14.46
N SER A 65 -13.20 13.96 14.42
CA SER A 65 -14.20 13.40 15.34
C SER A 65 -15.56 13.28 14.66
N GLY A 66 -16.45 12.47 15.25
CA GLY A 66 -17.81 12.26 14.72
C GLY A 66 -17.96 10.91 14.01
N SER A 67 -19.14 10.70 13.42
CA SER A 67 -19.55 9.46 12.76
C SER A 67 -20.09 9.77 11.36
N PRO A 68 -19.99 8.81 10.41
CA PRO A 68 -19.27 7.52 10.51
C PRO A 68 -17.76 7.71 10.60
N THR A 69 -17.05 6.69 11.09
CA THR A 69 -15.59 6.65 11.03
C THR A 69 -15.14 6.18 9.65
N VAL A 70 -14.29 6.97 8.98
CA VAL A 70 -13.64 6.56 7.72
C VAL A 70 -12.38 5.75 8.03
N VAL A 71 -12.20 4.62 7.38
CA VAL A 71 -11.04 3.74 7.56
C VAL A 71 -10.39 3.48 6.19
N ILE A 72 -9.09 3.76 6.09
CA ILE A 72 -8.33 3.63 4.85
C ILE A 72 -7.55 2.32 4.83
N GLU A 73 -7.76 1.52 3.77
CA GLU A 73 -6.98 0.34 3.42
C GLU A 73 -6.10 0.67 2.21
N ALA A 74 -4.80 0.78 2.43
CA ALA A 74 -3.83 1.22 1.42
C ALA A 74 -3.55 0.16 0.33
N GLY A 75 -2.89 0.56 -0.74
CA GLY A 75 -2.45 -0.31 -1.83
C GLY A 75 -1.27 -1.22 -1.47
N LEU A 76 -0.83 -2.05 -2.42
CA LEU A 76 0.32 -2.94 -2.25
C LEU A 76 1.59 -2.14 -1.96
N GLY A 77 2.26 -2.47 -0.86
CA GLY A 77 3.50 -1.81 -0.46
C GLY A 77 3.34 -0.36 -0.02
N ASP A 78 2.10 0.09 0.18
CA ASP A 78 1.74 1.45 0.61
C ASP A 78 1.23 1.46 2.06
N TRP A 79 1.20 2.64 2.69
CA TRP A 79 0.79 2.80 4.09
C TRP A 79 0.25 4.22 4.38
N SER A 80 -0.09 4.47 5.63
CA SER A 80 -0.79 5.66 6.13
C SER A 80 -0.28 7.01 5.60
N THR A 81 1.03 7.18 5.38
CA THR A 81 1.61 8.48 5.02
C THR A 81 1.17 8.97 3.64
N SER A 82 0.95 8.09 2.66
CA SER A 82 0.50 8.46 1.32
C SER A 82 -0.92 9.07 1.32
N TRP A 83 -1.68 8.82 2.37
CA TRP A 83 -3.03 9.32 2.56
C TRP A 83 -3.11 10.61 3.40
N GLY A 84 -1.97 11.19 3.76
CA GLY A 84 -1.91 12.31 4.70
C GLY A 84 -2.69 13.56 4.25
N PHE A 85 -2.73 13.87 2.94
CA PHE A 85 -3.54 14.97 2.40
C PHE A 85 -5.03 14.68 2.54
N VAL A 86 -5.47 13.48 2.13
CA VAL A 86 -6.86 13.05 2.24
C VAL A 86 -7.28 13.01 3.72
N GLN A 87 -6.44 12.46 4.59
CA GLN A 87 -6.71 12.40 6.01
C GLN A 87 -6.91 13.79 6.62
N SER A 88 -6.06 14.76 6.29
CA SER A 88 -6.15 16.11 6.83
C SER A 88 -7.45 16.83 6.45
N GLU A 89 -7.94 16.62 5.23
CA GLU A 89 -9.16 17.27 4.74
C GLU A 89 -10.43 16.59 5.27
N VAL A 90 -10.51 15.26 5.21
CA VAL A 90 -11.67 14.49 5.71
C VAL A 90 -11.83 14.66 7.23
N ALA A 91 -10.72 14.77 7.98
CA ALA A 91 -10.71 14.99 9.41
C ALA A 91 -11.44 16.28 9.87
N LYS A 92 -11.60 17.26 8.98
CA LYS A 92 -12.39 18.47 9.26
C LYS A 92 -13.90 18.19 9.37
N THR A 93 -14.36 17.06 8.83
CA THR A 93 -15.77 16.71 8.73
C THR A 93 -16.17 15.52 9.60
N THR A 94 -15.32 14.49 9.67
CA THR A 94 -15.59 13.26 10.43
C THR A 94 -14.28 12.63 10.93
N ARG A 95 -14.39 11.60 11.79
CA ARG A 95 -13.22 10.81 12.15
C ARG A 95 -12.72 10.02 10.94
N ILE A 96 -11.41 10.05 10.71
CA ILE A 96 -10.74 9.24 9.70
C ILE A 96 -9.49 8.57 10.30
N CYS A 97 -9.32 7.30 10.04
CA CYS A 97 -8.20 6.49 10.50
C CYS A 97 -7.45 5.91 9.29
N THR A 98 -6.14 6.06 9.31
CA THR A 98 -5.21 5.38 8.42
C THR A 98 -4.35 4.44 9.27
N TYR A 99 -3.96 3.30 8.73
CA TYR A 99 -3.12 2.34 9.44
C TYR A 99 -2.05 1.76 8.53
N ASP A 100 -1.08 1.10 9.13
CA ASP A 100 0.00 0.44 8.41
C ASP A 100 -0.17 -1.07 8.57
N ARG A 101 -0.28 -1.81 7.46
CA ARG A 101 -0.28 -3.27 7.50
C ARG A 101 1.04 -3.82 8.06
N PRO A 102 1.06 -5.07 8.57
CA PRO A 102 2.26 -5.67 9.14
C PRO A 102 3.50 -5.52 8.25
N GLY A 103 4.57 -5.02 8.84
CA GLY A 103 5.84 -4.76 8.15
C GLY A 103 5.93 -3.44 7.42
N MET A 104 4.81 -2.76 7.17
CA MET A 104 4.77 -1.44 6.54
C MET A 104 4.92 -0.30 7.56
N GLY A 105 5.33 0.87 7.10
CA GLY A 105 5.37 2.10 7.88
C GLY A 105 6.00 1.91 9.26
N TRP A 106 5.19 2.07 10.29
CA TRP A 106 5.60 1.91 11.70
C TRP A 106 5.14 0.58 12.33
N SER A 107 4.37 -0.23 11.60
CA SER A 107 3.89 -1.52 12.08
C SER A 107 5.01 -2.55 12.21
N GLU A 108 4.86 -3.44 13.20
CA GLU A 108 5.71 -4.62 13.35
C GLU A 108 5.40 -5.66 12.26
N ALA A 109 6.32 -6.59 12.03
CA ALA A 109 6.06 -7.69 11.11
C ALA A 109 4.98 -8.62 11.68
N GLY A 110 4.13 -9.14 10.81
CA GLY A 110 3.07 -10.08 11.15
C GLY A 110 3.28 -11.47 10.54
N PRO A 111 2.37 -12.41 10.83
CA PRO A 111 2.41 -13.76 10.29
C PRO A 111 2.07 -13.79 8.78
N LEU A 112 2.42 -14.89 8.14
CA LEU A 112 1.95 -15.24 6.81
C LEU A 112 0.68 -16.11 6.90
N PRO A 113 -0.15 -16.12 5.85
CA PRO A 113 -0.02 -15.40 4.57
C PRO A 113 -0.36 -13.91 4.67
N ARG A 114 0.00 -13.15 3.63
CA ARG A 114 -0.38 -11.73 3.50
C ARG A 114 -1.41 -11.59 2.37
N ASP A 115 -2.65 -12.00 2.64
CA ASP A 115 -3.79 -12.01 1.73
C ASP A 115 -4.94 -11.15 2.26
N ALA A 116 -6.00 -11.00 1.48
CA ALA A 116 -7.13 -10.12 1.79
C ALA A 116 -7.90 -10.56 3.05
N ALA A 117 -8.01 -11.86 3.30
CA ALA A 117 -8.66 -12.38 4.50
C ALA A 117 -7.87 -12.04 5.76
N GLN A 118 -6.54 -12.17 5.70
CA GLN A 118 -5.67 -11.78 6.80
C GLN A 118 -5.72 -10.27 7.04
N PHE A 119 -5.73 -9.44 5.98
CA PHE A 119 -5.87 -7.99 6.10
C PHE A 119 -7.18 -7.61 6.80
N ALA A 120 -8.31 -8.17 6.37
CA ALA A 120 -9.61 -7.91 6.96
C ALA A 120 -9.66 -8.27 8.44
N LYS A 121 -9.14 -9.43 8.82
CA LYS A 121 -9.07 -9.90 10.21
C LYS A 121 -8.19 -9.00 11.09
N GLU A 122 -7.00 -8.64 10.61
CA GLU A 122 -6.07 -7.78 11.34
C GLU A 122 -6.63 -6.38 11.53
N LEU A 123 -7.24 -5.80 10.48
CA LEU A 123 -7.88 -4.51 10.55
C LEU A 123 -9.04 -4.51 11.54
N HIS A 124 -9.90 -5.52 11.50
CA HIS A 124 -11.01 -5.63 12.47
C HIS A 124 -10.47 -5.72 13.90
N THR A 125 -9.49 -6.58 14.16
CA THR A 125 -8.85 -6.70 15.48
C THR A 125 -8.23 -5.37 15.94
N LEU A 126 -7.57 -4.66 15.01
CA LEU A 126 -6.97 -3.35 15.26
C LEU A 126 -8.04 -2.32 15.69
N LEU A 127 -9.14 -2.23 14.93
CA LEU A 127 -10.22 -1.29 15.22
C LEU A 127 -10.87 -1.58 16.57
N GLN A 128 -11.09 -2.85 16.91
CA GLN A 128 -11.64 -3.28 18.20
C GLN A 128 -10.66 -2.95 19.35
N ASN A 129 -9.39 -3.31 19.22
CA ASN A 129 -8.40 -3.13 20.29
C ASN A 129 -7.97 -1.65 20.48
N ALA A 130 -8.22 -0.81 19.47
CA ALA A 130 -8.01 0.64 19.54
C ALA A 130 -9.27 1.41 20.00
N ASP A 131 -10.35 0.71 20.38
CA ASP A 131 -11.64 1.32 20.78
C ASP A 131 -12.18 2.32 19.72
N ILE A 132 -12.01 2.00 18.43
CA ILE A 132 -12.48 2.85 17.34
C ILE A 132 -13.91 2.46 16.95
N PRO A 133 -14.91 3.33 17.24
CA PRO A 133 -16.30 2.96 17.02
C PRO A 133 -16.69 3.03 15.53
N GLY A 134 -17.51 2.05 15.10
CA GLY A 134 -18.31 2.16 13.88
C GLY A 134 -19.52 3.10 14.01
N PRO A 135 -20.40 3.16 12.99
CA PRO A 135 -20.24 2.44 11.74
C PRO A 135 -19.09 2.97 10.89
N TYR A 136 -18.52 2.09 10.05
CA TYR A 136 -17.38 2.44 9.21
C TYR A 136 -17.77 2.82 7.79
N VAL A 137 -17.07 3.79 7.20
CA VAL A 137 -16.93 3.98 5.76
C VAL A 137 -15.57 3.43 5.38
N MET A 138 -15.56 2.32 4.66
CA MET A 138 -14.33 1.65 4.23
C MET A 138 -13.82 2.25 2.93
N VAL A 139 -12.55 2.60 2.87
CA VAL A 139 -11.90 3.14 1.67
C VAL A 139 -10.76 2.20 1.27
N GLY A 140 -10.84 1.61 0.08
CA GLY A 140 -9.81 0.66 -0.40
C GLY A 140 -9.15 1.14 -1.69
N HIS A 141 -7.81 1.24 -1.67
CA HIS A 141 -7.02 1.57 -2.85
C HIS A 141 -6.30 0.34 -3.39
N SER A 142 -6.36 0.13 -4.71
CA SER A 142 -5.60 -0.94 -5.36
C SER A 142 -5.81 -2.31 -4.68
N LEU A 143 -4.76 -2.98 -4.20
CA LEU A 143 -4.85 -4.20 -3.40
C LEU A 143 -5.77 -4.05 -2.17
N GLY A 144 -5.73 -2.88 -1.52
CA GLY A 144 -6.60 -2.61 -0.36
C GLY A 144 -8.10 -2.72 -0.68
N GLY A 145 -8.49 -2.53 -1.93
CA GLY A 145 -9.88 -2.77 -2.35
C GLY A 145 -10.31 -4.24 -2.26
N LEU A 146 -9.39 -5.20 -2.45
CA LEU A 146 -9.67 -6.62 -2.21
C LEU A 146 -9.86 -6.88 -0.71
N GLY A 147 -9.00 -6.30 0.15
CA GLY A 147 -9.13 -6.38 1.61
C GLY A 147 -10.45 -5.78 2.12
N VAL A 148 -10.82 -4.59 1.63
CA VAL A 148 -12.12 -3.96 1.95
C VAL A 148 -13.29 -4.84 1.53
N ARG A 149 -13.20 -5.48 0.39
CA ARG A 149 -14.27 -6.35 -0.10
C ARG A 149 -14.49 -7.55 0.81
N VAL A 150 -13.42 -8.18 1.30
CA VAL A 150 -13.49 -9.26 2.30
C VAL A 150 -13.97 -8.71 3.65
N PHE A 151 -13.48 -7.55 4.10
CA PHE A 151 -13.91 -6.92 5.34
C PHE A 151 -15.43 -6.66 5.36
N VAL A 152 -15.99 -6.11 4.27
CA VAL A 152 -17.44 -5.88 4.13
C VAL A 152 -18.23 -7.18 4.21
N HIS A 153 -17.69 -8.28 3.68
CA HIS A 153 -18.35 -9.58 3.74
C HIS A 153 -18.38 -10.13 5.17
N GLU A 154 -17.24 -10.11 5.85
CA GLU A 154 -17.09 -10.70 7.18
C GLU A 154 -17.76 -9.86 8.29
N TYR A 155 -17.75 -8.53 8.14
CA TYR A 155 -18.18 -7.58 9.17
C TYR A 155 -19.26 -6.62 8.64
N ALA A 156 -20.21 -7.13 7.85
CA ALA A 156 -21.21 -6.34 7.14
C ALA A 156 -22.01 -5.39 8.04
N SER A 157 -22.33 -5.81 9.27
CA SER A 157 -23.09 -5.00 10.22
C SER A 157 -22.35 -3.76 10.74
N GLU A 158 -21.04 -3.71 10.58
CA GLU A 158 -20.19 -2.61 11.03
C GLU A 158 -19.91 -1.58 9.93
N VAL A 159 -20.24 -1.89 8.65
CA VAL A 159 -19.94 -1.06 7.49
C VAL A 159 -21.19 -0.33 7.01
N ALA A 160 -21.10 0.98 6.83
CA ALA A 160 -22.21 1.82 6.39
C ALA A 160 -21.99 2.38 4.96
N GLY A 161 -20.80 2.25 4.39
CA GLY A 161 -20.51 2.70 3.02
C GLY A 161 -19.11 2.33 2.58
N VAL A 162 -18.86 2.36 1.28
CA VAL A 162 -17.59 1.95 0.67
C VAL A 162 -17.14 2.94 -0.41
N VAL A 163 -15.86 3.25 -0.44
CA VAL A 163 -15.20 3.94 -1.56
C VAL A 163 -14.07 3.06 -2.07
N LEU A 164 -14.15 2.64 -3.32
CA LEU A 164 -13.09 1.90 -4.01
C LEU A 164 -12.33 2.86 -4.92
N VAL A 165 -11.08 3.17 -4.55
CA VAL A 165 -10.21 4.11 -5.27
C VAL A 165 -9.24 3.31 -6.11
N GLU A 166 -9.35 3.38 -7.44
CA GLU A 166 -8.43 2.64 -8.33
C GLU A 166 -8.24 1.18 -7.87
N SER A 167 -9.31 0.56 -7.40
CA SER A 167 -9.28 -0.73 -6.73
C SER A 167 -8.98 -1.87 -7.69
N MET A 168 -8.24 -2.86 -7.23
CA MET A 168 -8.08 -4.12 -7.97
C MET A 168 -9.42 -4.83 -8.15
N ASN A 169 -9.63 -5.39 -9.35
CA ASN A 169 -10.71 -6.31 -9.63
C ASN A 169 -10.22 -7.76 -9.36
N PRO A 170 -11.02 -8.62 -8.71
CA PRO A 170 -10.63 -10.01 -8.42
C PRO A 170 -10.31 -10.90 -9.63
N LYS A 171 -10.48 -10.39 -10.85
CA LYS A 171 -10.15 -11.11 -12.09
C LYS A 171 -8.82 -10.67 -12.70
N GLN A 172 -8.19 -9.64 -12.15
CA GLN A 172 -7.09 -8.93 -12.81
C GLN A 172 -5.88 -9.83 -13.05
N ILE A 173 -5.42 -10.57 -12.05
CA ILE A 173 -4.27 -11.47 -12.17
C ILE A 173 -4.68 -12.78 -12.85
N SER A 174 -5.88 -13.30 -12.54
CA SER A 174 -6.36 -14.55 -13.12
C SER A 174 -6.55 -14.46 -14.62
N GLN A 175 -6.88 -13.28 -15.16
CA GLN A 175 -7.01 -13.03 -16.59
C GLN A 175 -5.68 -12.76 -17.32
N LEU A 176 -4.60 -12.50 -16.59
CA LEU A 176 -3.28 -12.39 -17.23
C LEU A 176 -2.87 -13.73 -17.84
N PRO A 177 -2.29 -13.74 -19.05
CA PRO A 177 -1.69 -14.93 -19.62
C PRO A 177 -0.71 -15.59 -18.65
N SER A 178 -0.67 -16.92 -18.61
CA SER A 178 0.22 -17.65 -17.69
C SER A 178 1.70 -17.26 -17.84
N ALA A 179 2.11 -16.87 -19.06
CA ALA A 179 3.42 -16.33 -19.34
C ALA A 179 3.68 -14.99 -18.65
N GLU A 180 2.65 -14.17 -18.44
CA GLU A 180 2.76 -12.86 -17.79
C GLU A 180 2.71 -12.95 -16.28
N ARG A 181 1.93 -13.89 -15.72
CA ARG A 181 1.88 -14.16 -14.26
C ARG A 181 3.24 -14.56 -13.69
N ASN A 182 4.09 -15.22 -14.49
CA ASN A 182 5.41 -15.73 -14.10
C ASN A 182 6.59 -14.91 -14.65
N GLN A 183 6.34 -13.71 -15.17
CA GLN A 183 7.41 -12.90 -15.78
C GLN A 183 8.49 -12.47 -14.77
N PRO A 184 9.72 -12.20 -15.26
CA PRO A 184 10.80 -11.62 -14.45
C PRO A 184 10.44 -10.31 -13.76
N ASN A 185 9.46 -9.58 -14.31
CA ASN A 185 8.96 -8.28 -13.81
C ASN A 185 7.77 -8.42 -12.84
N SER A 186 7.47 -9.62 -12.33
CA SER A 186 6.42 -9.77 -11.31
C SER A 186 6.75 -8.91 -10.08
N PRO A 187 5.74 -8.29 -9.42
CA PRO A 187 5.96 -7.46 -8.23
C PRO A 187 6.81 -8.14 -7.18
N SER A 188 6.61 -9.45 -6.94
CA SER A 188 7.36 -10.22 -5.95
C SER A 188 8.85 -10.32 -6.24
N ARG A 189 9.26 -10.41 -7.52
CA ARG A 189 10.68 -10.39 -7.92
C ARG A 189 11.27 -8.99 -7.81
N TYR A 190 10.52 -7.98 -8.22
CA TYR A 190 10.92 -6.59 -8.04
C TYR A 190 11.24 -6.29 -6.58
N TYR A 191 10.31 -6.61 -5.66
CA TYR A 191 10.54 -6.42 -4.23
C TYR A 191 11.63 -7.33 -3.66
N ALA A 192 11.86 -8.53 -4.20
CA ALA A 192 12.99 -9.36 -3.80
C ALA A 192 14.34 -8.69 -4.11
N VAL A 193 14.46 -8.07 -5.29
CA VAL A 193 15.66 -7.30 -5.66
C VAL A 193 15.82 -6.08 -4.76
N LEU A 194 14.74 -5.32 -4.53
CA LEU A 194 14.77 -4.16 -3.64
C LEU A 194 15.15 -4.55 -2.21
N THR A 195 14.64 -5.66 -1.68
CA THR A 195 15.02 -6.20 -0.36
C THR A 195 16.53 -6.48 -0.31
N GLY A 196 17.08 -7.08 -1.37
CA GLY A 196 18.53 -7.30 -1.48
C GLY A 196 19.31 -5.98 -1.45
N LEU A 197 18.90 -5.01 -2.25
CA LEU A 197 19.54 -3.68 -2.32
C LEU A 197 19.41 -2.90 -1.00
N ALA A 198 18.27 -3.01 -0.32
CA ALA A 198 18.03 -2.38 0.97
C ALA A 198 19.03 -2.88 2.04
N ARG A 199 19.31 -4.19 2.08
CA ARG A 199 20.27 -4.77 3.05
C ARG A 199 21.68 -4.18 2.97
N PHE A 200 22.04 -3.66 1.80
CA PHE A 200 23.35 -3.03 1.57
C PHE A 200 23.29 -1.50 1.54
N GLY A 201 22.19 -0.90 1.98
CA GLY A 201 22.00 0.55 2.02
C GLY A 201 21.82 1.21 0.65
N VAL A 202 21.80 0.45 -0.44
CA VAL A 202 21.67 0.97 -1.81
C VAL A 202 20.30 1.61 -2.01
N ALA A 203 19.24 1.00 -1.49
CA ALA A 203 17.89 1.56 -1.56
C ALA A 203 17.83 2.95 -0.88
N ARG A 204 18.48 3.16 0.24
CA ARG A 204 18.55 4.44 0.96
C ARG A 204 19.14 5.57 0.12
N VAL A 205 20.14 5.27 -0.70
CA VAL A 205 20.79 6.26 -1.57
C VAL A 205 19.96 6.55 -2.81
N LEU A 206 19.34 5.52 -3.40
CA LEU A 206 18.69 5.61 -4.70
C LEU A 206 17.18 5.84 -4.66
N ALA A 207 16.48 5.45 -3.58
CA ALA A 207 15.02 5.49 -3.57
C ALA A 207 14.47 6.90 -3.77
N ARG A 208 14.97 7.89 -3.03
CA ARG A 208 14.46 9.25 -3.11
C ARG A 208 14.55 9.84 -4.53
N PRO A 209 15.72 9.90 -5.19
CA PRO A 209 15.81 10.44 -6.53
C PRO A 209 15.02 9.62 -7.57
N VAL A 210 14.93 8.30 -7.40
CA VAL A 210 14.16 7.44 -8.31
C VAL A 210 12.67 7.69 -8.16
N ILE A 211 12.15 7.73 -6.93
CA ILE A 211 10.72 7.98 -6.68
C ILE A 211 10.34 9.37 -7.15
N GLN A 212 11.13 10.39 -6.85
CA GLN A 212 10.86 11.77 -7.30
C GLN A 212 10.88 11.92 -8.83
N MET A 213 11.65 11.09 -9.53
CA MET A 213 11.67 11.06 -11.00
C MET A 213 10.43 10.38 -11.58
N ILE A 214 9.92 9.33 -10.93
CA ILE A 214 8.77 8.54 -11.40
C ILE A 214 7.45 9.18 -10.97
N SER A 215 7.38 9.67 -9.75
CA SER A 215 6.21 10.33 -9.16
C SER A 215 6.64 11.62 -8.48
N PRO A 216 6.62 12.75 -9.20
CA PRO A 216 7.05 14.06 -8.67
C PRO A 216 6.06 14.65 -7.66
N SER A 217 4.96 13.96 -7.36
CA SER A 217 3.95 14.41 -6.40
C SER A 217 4.52 14.51 -4.99
N ILE A 218 4.14 15.55 -4.27
CA ILE A 218 4.60 15.80 -2.90
C ILE A 218 3.87 14.85 -1.95
N ILE A 219 4.62 14.02 -1.24
CA ILE A 219 4.10 13.16 -0.17
C ILE A 219 4.22 13.93 1.16
N PRO A 220 3.16 14.01 1.97
CA PRO A 220 3.27 14.61 3.29
C PRO A 220 4.32 13.89 4.14
N ASP A 221 5.15 14.66 4.86
CA ASP A 221 6.29 14.16 5.64
C ASP A 221 7.22 13.22 4.83
N GLU A 222 7.68 13.75 3.70
CA GLU A 222 8.49 13.04 2.71
C GLU A 222 9.69 12.31 3.35
N ASN A 223 10.35 12.93 4.34
CA ASN A 223 11.50 12.33 4.99
C ASN A 223 11.13 11.10 5.84
N ALA A 224 10.02 11.16 6.58
CA ALA A 224 9.52 10.01 7.33
C ALA A 224 9.09 8.91 6.36
N TYR A 225 8.39 9.27 5.26
CA TYR A 225 8.01 8.32 4.21
C TYR A 225 9.24 7.57 3.67
N TYR A 226 10.26 8.27 3.18
CA TYR A 226 11.46 7.62 2.63
C TYR A 226 12.21 6.77 3.65
N SER A 227 12.30 7.23 4.90
CA SER A 227 12.96 6.45 5.96
C SER A 227 12.29 5.09 6.19
N ARG A 228 10.97 5.01 6.01
CA ARG A 228 10.20 3.77 6.14
C ARG A 228 10.21 2.94 4.86
N TYR A 229 10.09 3.60 3.70
CA TYR A 229 10.09 2.93 2.41
C TYR A 229 11.37 2.11 2.16
N VAL A 230 12.54 2.62 2.53
CA VAL A 230 13.82 1.97 2.23
C VAL A 230 14.19 0.82 3.18
N ARG A 231 13.40 0.55 4.21
CA ARG A 231 13.67 -0.52 5.18
C ARG A 231 13.55 -1.90 4.54
N VAL A 232 14.46 -2.79 4.94
CA VAL A 232 14.40 -4.21 4.54
C VAL A 232 13.04 -4.82 4.87
N GLN A 233 12.50 -4.53 6.04
CA GLN A 233 11.19 -5.01 6.50
C GLN A 233 10.06 -4.57 5.57
N SER A 234 10.02 -3.30 5.14
CA SER A 234 8.96 -2.78 4.27
C SER A 234 9.00 -3.42 2.88
N MET A 235 10.21 -3.58 2.31
CA MET A 235 10.38 -4.27 1.03
C MET A 235 10.01 -5.75 1.11
N GLN A 236 10.30 -6.39 2.25
CA GLN A 236 9.91 -7.77 2.51
C GLN A 236 8.38 -7.91 2.62
N ALA A 237 7.73 -7.03 3.38
CA ALA A 237 6.28 -7.02 3.53
C ALA A 237 5.57 -6.80 2.17
N ALA A 238 6.03 -5.84 1.36
CA ALA A 238 5.50 -5.62 0.02
C ALA A 238 5.66 -6.85 -0.89
N ARG A 239 6.80 -7.57 -0.75
CA ARG A 239 7.00 -8.84 -1.46
C ARG A 239 6.00 -9.91 -0.99
N GLU A 240 5.77 -10.03 0.30
CA GLU A 240 4.85 -11.01 0.88
C GLU A 240 3.40 -10.71 0.48
N GLU A 241 2.97 -9.46 0.48
CA GLU A 241 1.68 -9.02 -0.08
C GLU A 241 1.57 -9.39 -1.57
N SER A 242 2.62 -9.15 -2.35
CA SER A 242 2.61 -9.49 -3.78
C SER A 242 2.57 -10.99 -4.06
N LEU A 243 3.06 -11.81 -3.14
CA LEU A 243 2.92 -13.28 -3.21
C LEU A 243 1.49 -13.73 -2.82
N GLY A 244 0.81 -12.98 -1.96
CA GLY A 244 -0.58 -13.21 -1.54
C GLY A 244 -1.64 -12.72 -2.54
N LEU A 245 -1.25 -12.02 -3.63
CA LEU A 245 -2.20 -11.41 -4.56
C LEU A 245 -3.21 -12.40 -5.15
N ALA A 246 -2.76 -13.57 -5.58
CA ALA A 246 -3.67 -14.56 -6.17
C ALA A 246 -4.70 -15.09 -5.17
N ALA A 247 -4.29 -15.35 -3.92
CA ALA A 247 -5.19 -15.72 -2.84
C ALA A 247 -6.17 -14.59 -2.54
N SER A 248 -5.70 -13.35 -2.46
CA SER A 248 -6.54 -12.17 -2.25
C SER A 248 -7.61 -12.00 -3.34
N GLU A 249 -7.27 -12.28 -4.61
CA GLU A 249 -8.25 -12.28 -5.70
C GLU A 249 -9.30 -13.39 -5.53
N GLU A 250 -8.87 -14.60 -5.20
CA GLU A 250 -9.78 -15.75 -4.99
C GLU A 250 -10.74 -15.46 -3.84
N GLU A 251 -10.26 -14.96 -2.71
CA GLU A 251 -11.06 -14.59 -1.55
C GLU A 251 -12.06 -13.48 -1.89
N ALA A 252 -11.59 -12.37 -2.47
CA ALA A 252 -12.46 -11.26 -2.87
C ALA A 252 -13.46 -11.66 -3.95
N ALA A 253 -13.14 -12.64 -4.82
CA ALA A 253 -14.04 -13.14 -5.83
C ALA A 253 -15.25 -13.92 -5.25
N THR A 254 -15.17 -14.42 -4.02
CA THR A 254 -16.31 -15.05 -3.34
C THR A 254 -17.40 -14.05 -2.99
N VAL A 255 -17.03 -12.81 -2.74
CA VAL A 255 -17.93 -11.71 -2.39
C VAL A 255 -18.59 -11.16 -3.66
N LYS A 256 -19.87 -11.41 -3.83
CA LYS A 256 -20.59 -11.05 -5.07
C LYS A 256 -21.30 -9.71 -5.00
N ILE A 257 -21.86 -9.39 -3.83
CA ILE A 257 -22.64 -8.16 -3.64
C ILE A 257 -22.46 -7.60 -2.22
N PHE A 258 -22.65 -6.29 -2.09
CA PHE A 258 -22.78 -5.54 -0.84
C PHE A 258 -24.24 -5.16 -0.52
N GLY A 259 -25.21 -5.68 -1.30
CA GLY A 259 -26.61 -5.28 -1.18
C GLY A 259 -26.87 -3.87 -1.69
N ASP A 260 -27.46 -3.04 -0.87
CA ASP A 260 -27.77 -1.62 -1.12
C ASP A 260 -26.79 -0.64 -0.42
N LEU A 261 -25.67 -1.15 0.07
CA LEU A 261 -24.66 -0.35 0.75
C LEU A 261 -24.15 0.76 -0.19
N PRO A 262 -24.13 2.04 0.24
CA PRO A 262 -23.58 3.13 -0.57
C PRO A 262 -22.16 2.81 -1.04
N LEU A 263 -21.93 2.83 -2.34
CA LEU A 263 -20.65 2.52 -2.98
C LEU A 263 -20.26 3.61 -3.97
N ILE A 264 -19.05 4.13 -3.85
CA ILE A 264 -18.41 4.91 -4.90
C ILE A 264 -17.20 4.15 -5.43
N VAL A 265 -17.12 4.03 -6.77
CA VAL A 265 -15.91 3.61 -7.46
C VAL A 265 -15.28 4.87 -8.04
N LEU A 266 -14.07 5.21 -7.60
CA LEU A 266 -13.30 6.38 -8.06
C LEU A 266 -12.14 5.89 -8.94
N THR A 267 -12.16 6.30 -10.20
CA THR A 267 -11.21 5.84 -11.22
C THR A 267 -10.38 6.99 -11.77
N GLY A 268 -9.07 6.81 -11.86
CA GLY A 268 -8.15 7.76 -12.50
C GLY A 268 -8.29 7.72 -14.04
N ARG A 269 -8.53 8.87 -14.66
CA ARG A 269 -8.69 8.98 -16.12
C ARG A 269 -7.41 8.69 -16.88
N LEU A 270 -6.25 8.93 -16.26
CA LEU A 270 -4.95 8.77 -16.89
C LEU A 270 -4.39 7.35 -16.72
N ASN A 271 -5.09 6.45 -16.02
CA ASN A 271 -4.70 5.04 -15.95
C ASN A 271 -5.09 4.33 -17.25
N ASN A 272 -4.08 4.14 -18.11
CA ASN A 272 -4.22 3.55 -19.45
C ASN A 272 -3.91 2.04 -19.49
N ASN A 273 -3.89 1.35 -18.36
CA ASN A 273 -3.69 -0.09 -18.34
C ASN A 273 -4.83 -0.78 -19.09
N PRO A 274 -4.54 -1.69 -20.03
CA PRO A 274 -5.58 -2.39 -20.80
C PRO A 274 -6.60 -3.10 -19.89
N GLY A 275 -7.89 -2.90 -20.15
CA GLY A 275 -8.99 -3.47 -19.37
C GLY A 275 -9.28 -2.80 -18.04
N TRP A 276 -8.47 -1.80 -17.61
CA TRP A 276 -8.64 -1.18 -16.30
C TRP A 276 -9.99 -0.48 -16.12
N GLN A 277 -10.40 0.30 -17.09
CA GLN A 277 -11.68 1.04 -17.05
C GLN A 277 -12.90 0.11 -17.01
N GLU A 278 -12.84 -1.01 -17.73
CA GLU A 278 -13.85 -2.06 -17.72
C GLU A 278 -13.92 -2.73 -16.34
N TRP A 279 -12.78 -3.06 -15.74
CA TRP A 279 -12.72 -3.65 -14.41
C TRP A 279 -13.27 -2.71 -13.35
N GLN A 280 -12.97 -1.41 -13.42
CA GLN A 280 -13.56 -0.43 -12.50
C GLN A 280 -15.09 -0.35 -12.67
N THR A 281 -15.58 -0.40 -13.91
CA THR A 281 -17.02 -0.42 -14.18
C THR A 281 -17.71 -1.68 -13.64
N GLU A 282 -17.05 -2.83 -13.69
CA GLU A 282 -17.57 -4.08 -13.09
C GLU A 282 -17.75 -3.98 -11.58
N LEU A 283 -16.90 -3.22 -10.87
CA LEU A 283 -17.00 -3.04 -9.41
C LEU A 283 -18.32 -2.37 -8.99
N LEU A 284 -18.97 -1.61 -9.86
CA LEU A 284 -20.29 -1.03 -9.59
C LEU A 284 -21.37 -2.08 -9.32
N GLN A 285 -21.21 -3.29 -9.86
CA GLN A 285 -22.16 -4.39 -9.66
C GLN A 285 -22.17 -4.92 -8.22
N LEU A 286 -21.21 -4.51 -7.39
CA LEU A 286 -21.16 -4.90 -5.97
C LEU A 286 -22.31 -4.30 -5.15
N SER A 287 -22.89 -3.19 -5.57
CA SER A 287 -24.02 -2.57 -4.85
C SER A 287 -25.08 -2.04 -5.81
N SER A 288 -26.36 -2.21 -5.43
CA SER A 288 -27.46 -1.56 -6.11
C SER A 288 -27.50 -0.03 -5.92
N ASN A 289 -26.75 0.49 -4.95
CA ASN A 289 -26.59 1.92 -4.64
C ASN A 289 -25.14 2.36 -4.96
N SER A 290 -24.71 2.17 -6.20
CA SER A 290 -23.35 2.45 -6.64
C SER A 290 -23.28 3.68 -7.56
N GLN A 291 -22.13 4.38 -7.50
CA GLN A 291 -21.80 5.50 -8.37
C GLN A 291 -20.37 5.43 -8.86
N HIS A 292 -20.15 5.75 -10.14
CA HIS A 292 -18.81 5.84 -10.74
C HIS A 292 -18.38 7.31 -10.80
N LEU A 293 -17.25 7.64 -10.18
CA LEU A 293 -16.62 8.95 -10.25
C LEU A 293 -15.24 8.84 -10.90
N PHE A 294 -14.74 9.97 -11.39
CA PHE A 294 -13.45 10.01 -12.07
C PHE A 294 -12.55 11.11 -11.48
N ALA A 295 -11.30 10.75 -11.27
CA ALA A 295 -10.20 11.68 -11.02
C ALA A 295 -9.60 12.03 -12.40
N GLU A 296 -9.87 13.24 -12.88
CA GLU A 296 -9.63 13.60 -14.29
C GLU A 296 -8.14 13.80 -14.60
N ASN A 297 -7.34 14.15 -13.57
CA ASN A 297 -5.92 14.46 -13.72
C ASN A 297 -5.01 13.42 -13.04
N SER A 298 -5.53 12.26 -12.69
CA SER A 298 -4.80 11.23 -11.97
C SER A 298 -4.73 9.91 -12.74
N GLY A 299 -3.61 9.21 -12.55
CA GLY A 299 -3.46 7.80 -12.87
C GLY A 299 -3.86 6.90 -11.70
N HIS A 300 -2.97 5.96 -11.33
CA HIS A 300 -3.25 5.00 -10.26
C HIS A 300 -3.14 5.58 -8.84
N GLY A 301 -2.39 6.65 -8.65
CA GLY A 301 -2.10 7.23 -7.34
C GLY A 301 -3.04 8.36 -6.94
N VAL A 302 -4.37 8.21 -7.07
CA VAL A 302 -5.37 9.28 -6.86
C VAL A 302 -5.20 10.01 -5.53
N GLN A 303 -4.89 9.29 -4.45
CA GLN A 303 -4.68 9.86 -3.11
C GLN A 303 -3.51 10.85 -3.03
N ILE A 304 -2.60 10.82 -4.01
CA ILE A 304 -1.40 11.67 -4.09
C ILE A 304 -1.52 12.66 -5.26
N GLU A 305 -1.98 12.19 -6.42
CA GLU A 305 -1.99 12.94 -7.68
C GLU A 305 -3.19 13.91 -7.76
N GLU A 306 -4.35 13.50 -7.24
CA GLU A 306 -5.59 14.29 -7.19
C GLU A 306 -6.36 14.04 -5.88
N PRO A 307 -5.78 14.37 -4.70
CA PRO A 307 -6.37 14.04 -3.40
C PRO A 307 -7.77 14.63 -3.19
N ASP A 308 -8.08 15.77 -3.80
CA ASP A 308 -9.40 16.40 -3.71
C ASP A 308 -10.50 15.51 -4.28
N ALA A 309 -10.22 14.71 -5.33
CA ALA A 309 -11.17 13.76 -5.87
C ALA A 309 -11.49 12.64 -4.88
N ALA A 310 -10.45 12.12 -4.19
CA ALA A 310 -10.64 11.12 -3.13
C ALA A 310 -11.41 11.70 -1.93
N VAL A 311 -11.08 12.92 -1.51
CA VAL A 311 -11.79 13.64 -0.44
C VAL A 311 -13.27 13.80 -0.80
N ALA A 312 -13.58 14.28 -2.00
CA ALA A 312 -14.96 14.48 -2.46
C ALA A 312 -15.76 13.17 -2.45
N ALA A 313 -15.20 12.08 -2.96
CA ALA A 313 -15.83 10.77 -2.97
C ALA A 313 -16.10 10.25 -1.54
N ILE A 314 -15.14 10.38 -0.63
CA ILE A 314 -15.28 9.96 0.76
C ILE A 314 -16.36 10.79 1.47
N LEU A 315 -16.32 12.11 1.36
CA LEU A 315 -17.29 12.99 2.01
C LEU A 315 -18.70 12.81 1.46
N GLN A 316 -18.86 12.47 0.19
CA GLN A 316 -20.14 12.15 -0.40
C GLN A 316 -20.76 10.89 0.26
N ILE A 317 -20.00 9.81 0.46
CA ILE A 317 -20.48 8.61 1.18
C ILE A 317 -20.78 8.95 2.64
N VAL A 318 -19.92 9.71 3.32
CA VAL A 318 -20.17 10.14 4.71
C VAL A 318 -21.51 10.89 4.82
N GLN A 319 -21.81 11.76 3.87
CA GLN A 319 -23.08 12.49 3.85
C GLN A 319 -24.27 11.54 3.61
N GLN A 320 -24.19 10.62 2.63
CA GLN A 320 -25.26 9.64 2.39
C GLN A 320 -25.56 8.79 3.62
N VAL A 321 -24.52 8.32 4.33
CA VAL A 321 -24.65 7.54 5.57
C VAL A 321 -25.35 8.37 6.66
N ARG A 322 -24.99 9.64 6.83
CA ARG A 322 -25.64 10.54 7.81
C ARG A 322 -27.09 10.84 7.49
N GLU A 323 -27.42 10.95 6.22
CA GLU A 323 -28.80 11.17 5.77
C GLU A 323 -29.69 9.92 6.00
N ALA A 324 -29.13 8.73 5.73
CA ALA A 324 -29.81 7.47 6.00
C ALA A 324 -30.09 7.26 7.51
N ALA A 325 -29.14 7.62 8.37
CA ALA A 325 -29.30 7.52 9.84
C ALA A 325 -30.33 8.48 10.46
N LYS A 326 -30.82 9.49 9.70
CA LYS A 326 -31.86 10.43 10.13
C LYS A 326 -33.30 9.97 9.81
N ARG A 327 -33.41 8.93 8.96
CA ARG A 327 -34.69 8.33 8.52
C ARG A 327 -35.11 7.20 9.44
#